data_0927ed9ae23c32ac9f960b55c99e7c19
#
_entry.id   0927ed9ae23c32ac9f960b55c99e7c19
#
_cell.length_a   1.000
_cell.length_b   1.000
_cell.length_c   1.000
_cell.angle_alpha   90.00
_cell.angle_beta   90.00
_cell.angle_gamma   90.00
#
_symmetry.space_group_name_H-M   'P 1'
#
loop_
_entity.id
_entity.type
_entity.pdbx_description
1 polymer ?
#
loop_
_entity_poly.entity_id
_entity_poly.type
_entity_poly.pdbx_seq_one_letter_code
_entity_poly.pdbx_strand_id
1 'polypeptide(L)'
;LFQGFEQLSNELGEYSKGVKGHVRLWANMSALTEFLPSALASFLKDYPEIQVEVEEQLSGDIVRALMDGIADIGVFAEGPITTGLETHIMGKDQLVIACNKDHPLSKRKSISFEECLEYDFVGLNRGSSLLELTSRSAEKLGKQMSLRIQVRSYDAMCQMIAVNLGIGVLPIQACAAQIKAMGLKVVELEDVWAKRNLLVATKAGINHSPATKLLSQHLLGQ
;
A
#
# COMPACT_ATOMS: atom_id res chain seq x y z
N LEU A 1 -33.69 5.04 -14.63
CA LEU A 1 -32.43 5.64 -14.11
C LEU A 1 -31.20 4.72 -14.30
N PHE A 2 -31.32 3.40 -14.18
CA PHE A 2 -30.20 2.46 -14.36
C PHE A 2 -29.79 2.26 -15.83
N GLN A 3 -30.73 2.30 -16.79
CA GLN A 3 -30.43 2.15 -18.23
C GLN A 3 -29.63 3.34 -18.81
N GLY A 4 -29.78 4.56 -18.25
CA GLY A 4 -29.00 5.72 -18.68
C GLY A 4 -27.53 5.66 -18.24
N PHE A 5 -27.22 4.95 -17.17
CA PHE A 5 -25.86 4.78 -16.65
C PHE A 5 -25.07 3.75 -17.49
N GLU A 6 -25.73 2.66 -17.89
CA GLU A 6 -25.14 1.65 -18.80
C GLU A 6 -24.89 2.18 -20.20
N GLN A 7 -25.81 3.01 -20.74
CA GLN A 7 -25.60 3.67 -22.03
C GLN A 7 -24.46 4.69 -22.01
N LEU A 8 -24.37 5.54 -20.97
CA LEU A 8 -23.22 6.45 -20.77
C LEU A 8 -21.90 5.68 -20.60
N SER A 9 -21.92 4.55 -19.91
CA SER A 9 -20.74 3.71 -19.73
C SER A 9 -20.29 3.07 -21.04
N ASN A 10 -21.23 2.65 -21.90
CA ASN A 10 -20.94 2.08 -23.21
C ASN A 10 -20.49 3.13 -24.24
N GLU A 11 -21.09 4.31 -24.25
CA GLU A 11 -20.67 5.44 -25.10
C GLU A 11 -19.28 5.99 -24.68
N LEU A 12 -18.99 6.05 -23.39
CA LEU A 12 -17.63 6.35 -22.89
C LEU A 12 -16.63 5.26 -23.26
N GLY A 13 -17.03 3.99 -23.28
CA GLY A 13 -16.20 2.86 -23.70
C GLY A 13 -15.82 2.89 -25.20
N GLU A 14 -16.71 3.32 -26.08
CA GLU A 14 -16.38 3.48 -27.51
C GLU A 14 -15.54 4.73 -27.81
N TYR A 15 -15.76 5.83 -27.09
CA TYR A 15 -14.95 7.06 -27.21
C TYR A 15 -13.55 6.91 -26.61
N SER A 16 -13.39 6.01 -25.63
CA SER A 16 -12.14 5.83 -24.87
C SER A 16 -11.09 4.95 -25.58
N LYS A 17 -11.47 4.13 -26.57
CA LYS A 17 -10.54 3.28 -27.34
C LYS A 17 -9.46 4.04 -28.13
N GLY A 18 -9.56 5.38 -28.21
CA GLY A 18 -8.58 6.24 -28.85
C GLY A 18 -7.94 7.26 -27.91
N VAL A 19 -8.18 7.18 -26.59
CA VAL A 19 -7.54 8.09 -25.64
C VAL A 19 -6.08 7.77 -25.52
N LYS A 20 -5.24 8.73 -25.93
CA LYS A 20 -3.80 8.71 -25.76
C LYS A 20 -3.44 9.57 -24.55
N GLY A 21 -2.45 9.17 -23.81
CA GLY A 21 -1.99 9.97 -22.70
C GLY A 21 -0.86 9.32 -21.91
N HIS A 22 -0.28 10.10 -21.04
CA HIS A 22 0.74 9.66 -20.10
C HIS A 22 0.26 10.01 -18.70
N VAL A 23 0.34 9.06 -17.77
CA VAL A 23 -0.07 9.23 -16.36
C VAL A 23 1.10 8.86 -15.47
N ARG A 24 1.50 9.80 -14.60
CA ARG A 24 2.52 9.59 -13.57
C ARG A 24 1.83 9.11 -12.30
N LEU A 25 1.97 7.83 -12.00
CA LEU A 25 1.38 7.17 -10.84
C LEU A 25 2.47 6.89 -9.81
N TRP A 26 2.38 7.54 -8.65
CA TRP A 26 3.27 7.28 -7.55
C TRP A 26 2.59 6.41 -6.50
N ALA A 27 3.25 5.37 -6.03
CA ALA A 27 2.66 4.41 -5.11
C ALA A 27 3.62 4.00 -4.01
N ASN A 28 3.07 3.70 -2.83
CA ASN A 28 3.87 3.07 -1.79
C ASN A 28 4.06 1.57 -2.07
N MET A 29 5.02 0.97 -1.39
CA MET A 29 5.40 -0.44 -1.57
C MET A 29 4.20 -1.41 -1.43
N SER A 30 3.30 -1.20 -0.46
CA SER A 30 2.12 -2.07 -0.29
C SER A 30 1.18 -2.01 -1.49
N ALA A 31 0.87 -0.81 -1.97
CA ALA A 31 0.00 -0.61 -3.13
C ALA A 31 0.63 -1.21 -4.40
N LEU A 32 1.94 -0.95 -4.59
CA LEU A 32 2.69 -1.43 -5.75
C LEU A 32 2.77 -2.96 -5.81
N THR A 33 2.90 -3.62 -4.67
CA THR A 33 3.07 -5.07 -4.60
C THR A 33 1.74 -5.83 -4.68
N GLU A 34 0.68 -5.30 -4.07
CA GLU A 34 -0.58 -6.03 -3.90
C GLU A 34 -1.64 -5.65 -4.92
N PHE A 35 -1.90 -4.35 -5.09
CA PHE A 35 -3.10 -3.88 -5.79
C PHE A 35 -2.84 -3.46 -7.24
N LEU A 36 -1.77 -2.72 -7.49
CA LEU A 36 -1.51 -2.12 -8.79
C LEU A 36 -1.23 -3.11 -9.93
N PRO A 37 -0.56 -4.26 -9.73
CA PRO A 37 -0.26 -5.14 -10.85
C PRO A 37 -1.51 -5.64 -11.58
N SER A 38 -2.52 -6.11 -10.86
CA SER A 38 -3.77 -6.59 -11.47
C SER A 38 -4.60 -5.44 -12.06
N ALA A 39 -4.67 -4.32 -11.34
CA ALA A 39 -5.39 -3.13 -11.76
C ALA A 39 -4.82 -2.54 -13.06
N LEU A 40 -3.50 -2.39 -13.14
CA LEU A 40 -2.84 -1.88 -14.33
C LEU A 40 -2.91 -2.85 -15.50
N ALA A 41 -2.83 -4.17 -15.26
CA ALA A 41 -2.97 -5.18 -16.29
C ALA A 41 -4.34 -5.12 -16.97
N SER A 42 -5.43 -4.96 -16.20
CA SER A 42 -6.78 -4.81 -16.76
C SER A 42 -6.95 -3.46 -17.44
N PHE A 43 -6.50 -2.37 -16.83
CA PHE A 43 -6.59 -1.03 -17.39
C PHE A 43 -5.89 -0.91 -18.76
N LEU A 44 -4.63 -1.32 -18.84
CA LEU A 44 -3.84 -1.21 -20.08
C LEU A 44 -4.33 -2.13 -21.19
N LYS A 45 -5.06 -3.20 -20.88
CA LYS A 45 -5.76 -4.02 -21.87
C LYS A 45 -6.91 -3.25 -22.52
N ASP A 46 -7.65 -2.46 -21.73
CA ASP A 46 -8.78 -1.68 -22.21
C ASP A 46 -8.34 -0.35 -22.88
N TYR A 47 -7.20 0.21 -22.45
CA TYR A 47 -6.65 1.48 -22.92
C TYR A 47 -5.19 1.36 -23.37
N PRO A 48 -4.91 0.64 -24.47
CA PRO A 48 -3.55 0.31 -24.91
C PRO A 48 -2.71 1.53 -25.37
N GLU A 49 -3.34 2.66 -25.65
CA GLU A 49 -2.67 3.90 -26.08
C GLU A 49 -2.28 4.82 -24.90
N ILE A 50 -2.63 4.43 -23.66
CA ILE A 50 -2.22 5.15 -22.45
C ILE A 50 -0.93 4.55 -21.92
N GLN A 51 0.03 5.41 -21.60
CA GLN A 51 1.27 5.03 -20.92
C GLN A 51 1.15 5.40 -19.43
N VAL A 52 1.53 4.48 -18.56
CA VAL A 52 1.55 4.71 -17.12
C VAL A 52 2.99 4.57 -16.64
N GLU A 53 3.55 5.68 -16.14
CA GLU A 53 4.82 5.69 -15.44
C GLU A 53 4.57 5.45 -13.97
N VAL A 54 5.10 4.34 -13.42
CA VAL A 54 4.92 3.97 -12.02
C VAL A 54 6.20 4.19 -11.25
N GLU A 55 6.12 4.94 -10.16
CA GLU A 55 7.25 5.22 -9.29
C GLU A 55 6.93 4.82 -7.84
N GLU A 56 7.84 4.06 -7.21
CA GLU A 56 7.74 3.72 -5.81
C GLU A 56 8.27 4.86 -4.94
N GLN A 57 7.42 5.39 -4.05
CA GLN A 57 7.77 6.47 -3.15
C GLN A 57 7.18 6.28 -1.77
N LEU A 58 7.69 7.03 -0.80
CA LEU A 58 7.13 7.08 0.55
C LEU A 58 5.81 7.85 0.54
N SER A 59 4.84 7.43 1.37
CA SER A 59 3.49 8.04 1.37
C SER A 59 3.50 9.56 1.55
N GLY A 60 4.41 10.11 2.35
CA GLY A 60 4.56 11.56 2.51
C GLY A 60 5.09 12.26 1.27
N ASP A 61 5.99 11.62 0.51
CA ASP A 61 6.55 12.14 -0.74
C ASP A 61 5.49 12.10 -1.85
N ILE A 62 4.65 11.05 -1.89
CA ILE A 62 3.52 10.94 -2.81
C ILE A 62 2.56 12.12 -2.63
N VAL A 63 2.19 12.43 -1.37
CA VAL A 63 1.32 13.57 -1.07
C VAL A 63 1.94 14.89 -1.57
N ARG A 64 3.22 15.12 -1.32
CA ARG A 64 3.92 16.32 -1.81
C ARG A 64 3.94 16.38 -3.33
N ALA A 65 4.28 15.28 -3.99
CA ALA A 65 4.33 15.21 -5.44
C ALA A 65 2.98 15.50 -6.12
N LEU A 66 1.88 15.04 -5.53
CA LEU A 66 0.53 15.37 -6.00
C LEU A 66 0.25 16.87 -5.86
N MET A 67 0.59 17.46 -4.71
CA MET A 67 0.40 18.90 -4.47
C MET A 67 1.21 19.76 -5.43
N ASP A 68 2.44 19.33 -5.74
CA ASP A 68 3.37 20.03 -6.64
C ASP A 68 3.09 19.74 -8.14
N GLY A 69 2.16 18.81 -8.45
CA GLY A 69 1.85 18.40 -9.82
C GLY A 69 2.94 17.57 -10.49
N ILE A 70 3.83 16.97 -9.70
CA ILE A 70 4.87 16.03 -10.16
C ILE A 70 4.25 14.66 -10.46
N ALA A 71 3.32 14.19 -9.62
CA ALA A 71 2.51 13.02 -9.84
C ALA A 71 1.07 13.41 -10.20
N ASP A 72 0.40 12.59 -11.00
CA ASP A 72 -0.99 12.77 -11.40
C ASP A 72 -1.93 11.98 -10.50
N ILE A 73 -1.53 10.77 -10.11
CA ILE A 73 -2.25 9.87 -9.20
C ILE A 73 -1.29 9.38 -8.13
N GLY A 74 -1.76 9.32 -6.89
CA GLY A 74 -1.05 8.71 -5.77
C GLY A 74 -1.81 7.54 -5.18
N VAL A 75 -1.10 6.45 -4.82
CA VAL A 75 -1.68 5.31 -4.10
C VAL A 75 -0.84 5.02 -2.86
N PHE A 76 -1.44 5.20 -1.67
CA PHE A 76 -0.71 5.10 -0.40
C PHE A 76 -1.61 4.71 0.77
N ALA A 77 -0.99 4.22 1.86
CA ALA A 77 -1.72 3.90 3.09
C ALA A 77 -2.14 5.17 3.85
N GLU A 78 -3.28 5.13 4.51
CA GLU A 78 -3.71 6.18 5.45
C GLU A 78 -2.60 6.55 6.43
N GLY A 79 -2.57 7.83 6.81
CA GLY A 79 -1.62 8.38 7.79
C GLY A 79 -1.11 9.77 7.46
N PRO A 80 -0.64 10.08 6.24
CA PRO A 80 -0.27 11.44 5.86
C PRO A 80 -1.47 12.39 5.87
N ILE A 81 -1.19 13.68 6.06
CA ILE A 81 -2.19 14.74 5.89
C ILE A 81 -2.47 14.91 4.40
N THR A 82 -3.75 14.81 4.01
CA THR A 82 -4.20 14.84 2.61
C THR A 82 -4.97 16.12 2.25
N THR A 83 -4.80 17.20 3.01
CA THR A 83 -5.43 18.50 2.71
C THR A 83 -5.05 18.97 1.30
N GLY A 84 -6.05 19.31 0.50
CA GLY A 84 -5.87 19.70 -0.90
C GLY A 84 -5.83 18.56 -1.90
N LEU A 85 -6.03 17.32 -1.43
CA LEU A 85 -6.22 16.14 -2.27
C LEU A 85 -7.66 15.65 -2.22
N GLU A 86 -8.12 15.10 -3.32
CA GLU A 86 -9.31 14.26 -3.38
C GLU A 86 -8.87 12.82 -3.18
N THR A 87 -9.41 12.16 -2.15
CA THR A 87 -8.99 10.81 -1.75
C THR A 87 -10.16 9.86 -1.68
N HIS A 88 -9.95 8.62 -2.15
CA HIS A 88 -10.93 7.55 -2.10
C HIS A 88 -10.27 6.25 -1.63
N ILE A 89 -11.03 5.41 -0.94
CA ILE A 89 -10.54 4.10 -0.51
C ILE A 89 -10.49 3.15 -1.72
N MET A 90 -9.30 2.65 -2.04
CA MET A 90 -9.07 1.64 -3.07
C MET A 90 -9.19 0.22 -2.52
N GLY A 91 -8.69 0.00 -1.31
CA GLY A 91 -8.66 -1.32 -0.70
C GLY A 91 -8.34 -1.29 0.78
N LYS A 92 -8.36 -2.46 1.39
CA LYS A 92 -8.00 -2.66 2.80
C LYS A 92 -6.74 -3.49 2.88
N ASP A 93 -5.83 -3.10 3.75
CA ASP A 93 -4.58 -3.77 4.05
C ASP A 93 -4.60 -4.25 5.51
N GLN A 94 -4.15 -5.48 5.74
CA GLN A 94 -4.06 -6.09 7.06
C GLN A 94 -2.60 -6.31 7.42
N LEU A 95 -2.16 -5.67 8.49
CA LEU A 95 -0.85 -5.88 9.07
C LEU A 95 -0.86 -7.05 10.05
N VAL A 96 0.21 -7.83 10.03
CA VAL A 96 0.42 -8.99 10.88
C VAL A 96 1.85 -8.99 11.43
N ILE A 97 2.10 -9.75 12.49
CA ILE A 97 3.45 -10.13 12.88
C ILE A 97 3.88 -11.34 12.07
N ALA A 98 5.03 -11.24 11.43
CA ALA A 98 5.72 -12.38 10.84
C ALA A 98 6.91 -12.76 11.72
N CYS A 99 7.11 -14.06 11.91
CA CYS A 99 8.22 -14.61 12.68
C CYS A 99 8.73 -15.94 12.09
N ASN A 100 9.93 -16.33 12.48
CA ASN A 100 10.46 -17.64 12.16
C ASN A 100 9.59 -18.75 12.80
N LYS A 101 9.54 -19.94 12.17
CA LYS A 101 8.77 -21.11 12.67
C LYS A 101 9.15 -21.55 14.08
N ASP A 102 10.41 -21.35 14.48
CA ASP A 102 10.96 -21.74 15.78
C ASP A 102 10.90 -20.61 16.82
N HIS A 103 10.38 -19.43 16.45
CA HIS A 103 10.20 -18.30 17.35
C HIS A 103 9.07 -18.57 18.36
N PRO A 104 9.15 -18.10 19.62
CA PRO A 104 8.11 -18.31 20.64
C PRO A 104 6.70 -17.91 20.17
N LEU A 105 6.58 -16.84 19.39
CA LEU A 105 5.31 -16.35 18.86
C LEU A 105 4.69 -17.26 17.79
N SER A 106 5.44 -18.17 17.19
CA SER A 106 4.97 -19.02 16.08
C SER A 106 3.76 -19.90 16.42
N LYS A 107 3.50 -20.12 17.70
CA LYS A 107 2.36 -20.91 18.21
C LYS A 107 1.14 -20.05 18.57
N ARG A 108 1.27 -18.73 18.55
CA ARG A 108 0.18 -17.80 18.86
C ARG A 108 -0.68 -17.58 17.62
N LYS A 109 -2.00 -17.42 17.83
CA LYS A 109 -2.93 -17.02 16.76
C LYS A 109 -3.00 -15.50 16.63
N SER A 110 -3.01 -14.81 17.75
CA SER A 110 -3.05 -13.36 17.83
C SER A 110 -2.16 -12.83 18.97
N ILE A 111 -1.82 -11.55 18.90
CA ILE A 111 -0.96 -10.86 19.85
C ILE A 111 -1.23 -9.36 19.81
N SER A 112 -1.15 -8.67 20.95
CA SER A 112 -1.11 -7.21 20.97
C SER A 112 0.26 -6.70 20.53
N PHE A 113 0.29 -5.51 19.94
CA PHE A 113 1.57 -4.89 19.59
C PHE A 113 2.43 -4.60 20.82
N GLU A 114 1.80 -4.31 21.95
CA GLU A 114 2.50 -4.10 23.22
C GLU A 114 3.34 -5.31 23.64
N GLU A 115 2.80 -6.52 23.54
CA GLU A 115 3.52 -7.75 23.83
C GLU A 115 4.66 -8.00 22.83
N CYS A 116 4.50 -7.55 21.57
CA CYS A 116 5.53 -7.68 20.53
C CYS A 116 6.78 -6.84 20.87
N LEU A 117 6.64 -5.73 21.61
CA LEU A 117 7.74 -4.82 21.95
C LEU A 117 8.80 -5.45 22.87
N GLU A 118 8.54 -6.63 23.40
CA GLU A 118 9.53 -7.42 24.17
C GLU A 118 10.56 -8.14 23.27
N TYR A 119 10.38 -8.08 21.94
CA TYR A 119 11.23 -8.78 20.96
C TYR A 119 11.99 -7.80 20.07
N ASP A 120 13.06 -8.28 19.47
CA ASP A 120 13.79 -7.54 18.43
C ASP A 120 13.01 -7.52 17.11
N PHE A 121 13.03 -6.38 16.44
CA PHE A 121 12.37 -6.19 15.16
C PHE A 121 13.34 -6.11 13.99
N VAL A 122 12.92 -6.71 12.89
CA VAL A 122 13.37 -6.37 11.55
C VAL A 122 12.34 -5.40 10.96
N GLY A 123 12.77 -4.20 10.58
CA GLY A 123 11.88 -3.16 10.08
C GLY A 123 12.29 -2.61 8.72
N LEU A 124 11.41 -1.81 8.12
CA LEU A 124 11.76 -1.02 6.95
C LEU A 124 12.64 0.19 7.33
N ASN A 125 13.26 0.80 6.34
CA ASN A 125 14.07 2.00 6.51
C ASN A 125 13.23 3.20 6.99
N ARG A 126 13.94 4.20 7.53
CA ARG A 126 13.34 5.47 7.97
C ARG A 126 12.58 6.13 6.83
N GLY A 127 11.45 6.73 7.16
CA GLY A 127 10.53 7.38 6.22
C GLY A 127 9.47 6.45 5.65
N SER A 128 9.58 5.12 5.79
CA SER A 128 8.48 4.24 5.39
C SER A 128 7.26 4.46 6.30
N SER A 129 6.08 4.57 5.69
CA SER A 129 4.82 4.76 6.44
C SER A 129 4.55 3.62 7.44
N LEU A 130 5.03 2.42 7.15
CA LEU A 130 4.89 1.28 8.06
C LEU A 130 5.77 1.44 9.31
N LEU A 131 7.04 1.86 9.14
CA LEU A 131 7.91 2.12 10.28
C LEU A 131 7.40 3.30 11.12
N GLU A 132 6.93 4.37 10.47
CA GLU A 132 6.34 5.51 11.18
C GLU A 132 5.10 5.10 11.99
N LEU A 133 4.21 4.29 11.39
CA LEU A 133 3.02 3.78 12.06
C LEU A 133 3.38 2.95 13.31
N THR A 134 4.28 1.98 13.16
CA THR A 134 4.70 1.10 14.26
C THR A 134 5.45 1.86 15.34
N SER A 135 6.36 2.79 14.98
CA SER A 135 7.08 3.63 15.94
C SER A 135 6.14 4.51 16.74
N ARG A 136 5.20 5.21 16.09
CA ARG A 136 4.18 6.02 16.78
C ARG A 136 3.27 5.17 17.67
N SER A 137 2.97 3.94 17.27
CA SER A 137 2.17 3.02 18.08
C SER A 137 2.92 2.59 19.34
N ALA A 138 4.22 2.33 19.24
CA ALA A 138 5.06 2.05 20.40
C ALA A 138 5.17 3.28 21.35
N GLU A 139 5.38 4.46 20.78
CA GLU A 139 5.45 5.73 21.55
C GLU A 139 4.16 6.01 22.33
N LYS A 140 2.99 5.74 21.76
CA LYS A 140 1.69 5.87 22.44
C LYS A 140 1.56 4.94 23.65
N LEU A 141 2.27 3.82 23.65
CA LEU A 141 2.36 2.88 24.77
C LEU A 141 3.48 3.25 25.76
N GLY A 142 4.19 4.37 25.55
CA GLY A 142 5.34 4.77 26.35
C GLY A 142 6.56 3.86 26.17
N LYS A 143 6.62 3.10 25.07
CA LYS A 143 7.68 2.13 24.77
C LYS A 143 8.41 2.49 23.48
N GLN A 144 9.51 1.80 23.20
CA GLN A 144 10.26 1.92 21.95
C GLN A 144 10.44 0.54 21.35
N MET A 145 10.44 0.48 20.02
CA MET A 145 10.77 -0.75 19.29
C MET A 145 12.28 -1.00 19.31
N SER A 146 12.69 -2.22 19.65
CA SER A 146 14.07 -2.67 19.46
C SER A 146 14.30 -3.00 17.98
N LEU A 147 14.63 -2.00 17.15
CA LEU A 147 14.95 -2.17 15.74
C LEU A 147 16.38 -2.67 15.58
N ARG A 148 16.53 -3.99 15.45
CA ARG A 148 17.82 -4.63 15.29
C ARG A 148 18.38 -4.50 13.88
N ILE A 149 17.50 -4.59 12.86
CA ILE A 149 17.84 -4.52 11.43
C ILE A 149 16.81 -3.66 10.70
N GLN A 150 17.28 -2.83 9.79
CA GLN A 150 16.45 -2.06 8.88
C GLN A 150 16.84 -2.35 7.43
N VAL A 151 15.84 -2.63 6.59
CA VAL A 151 15.99 -2.95 5.17
C VAL A 151 15.06 -2.09 4.31
N ARG A 152 15.20 -2.19 2.98
CA ARG A 152 14.43 -1.35 2.04
C ARG A 152 13.29 -2.08 1.34
N SER A 153 13.14 -3.39 1.53
CA SER A 153 12.10 -4.17 0.85
C SER A 153 11.50 -5.21 1.78
N TYR A 154 10.26 -5.60 1.50
CA TYR A 154 9.58 -6.69 2.20
C TYR A 154 10.29 -8.04 1.98
N ASP A 155 10.86 -8.26 0.80
CA ASP A 155 11.63 -9.48 0.53
C ASP A 155 12.82 -9.61 1.47
N ALA A 156 13.63 -8.56 1.60
CA ALA A 156 14.75 -8.55 2.54
C ALA A 156 14.29 -8.69 4.00
N MET A 157 13.14 -8.07 4.40
CA MET A 157 12.57 -8.29 5.72
C MET A 157 12.24 -9.76 5.96
N CYS A 158 11.53 -10.39 5.03
CA CYS A 158 11.15 -11.79 5.14
C CYS A 158 12.37 -12.71 5.24
N GLN A 159 13.43 -12.46 4.46
CA GLN A 159 14.69 -13.20 4.53
C GLN A 159 15.36 -13.11 5.93
N MET A 160 15.42 -11.89 6.50
CA MET A 160 16.00 -11.69 7.84
C MET A 160 15.16 -12.33 8.95
N ILE A 161 13.81 -12.26 8.82
CA ILE A 161 12.89 -12.95 9.74
C ILE A 161 13.03 -14.46 9.63
N ALA A 162 13.19 -14.99 8.40
CA ALA A 162 13.34 -16.45 8.17
C ALA A 162 14.56 -17.06 8.86
N VAL A 163 15.63 -16.28 9.02
CA VAL A 163 16.83 -16.71 9.77
C VAL A 163 16.81 -16.29 11.25
N ASN A 164 15.63 -15.93 11.76
CA ASN A 164 15.37 -15.63 13.18
C ASN A 164 16.17 -14.43 13.73
N LEU A 165 16.39 -13.40 12.92
CA LEU A 165 17.06 -12.17 13.38
C LEU A 165 16.12 -11.18 14.10
N GLY A 166 14.83 -11.49 14.14
CA GLY A 166 13.79 -10.74 14.81
C GLY A 166 12.42 -11.02 14.21
N ILE A 167 11.41 -10.38 14.74
CA ILE A 167 10.04 -10.38 14.18
C ILE A 167 9.83 -9.15 13.29
N GLY A 168 8.78 -9.16 12.47
CA GLY A 168 8.45 -7.98 11.65
C GLY A 168 6.96 -7.76 11.52
N VAL A 169 6.56 -6.50 11.41
CA VAL A 169 5.20 -6.12 11.01
C VAL A 169 5.16 -6.08 9.48
N LEU A 170 4.28 -6.85 8.87
CA LEU A 170 4.17 -6.97 7.41
C LEU A 170 2.71 -6.87 6.95
N PRO A 171 2.43 -6.27 5.78
CA PRO A 171 1.14 -6.41 5.11
C PRO A 171 1.00 -7.84 4.56
N ILE A 172 -0.01 -8.56 5.04
CA ILE A 172 -0.12 -10.01 4.81
C ILE A 172 -0.23 -10.35 3.32
N GLN A 173 -1.02 -9.59 2.57
CA GLN A 173 -1.24 -9.87 1.15
C GLN A 173 0.00 -9.53 0.32
N ALA A 174 0.59 -8.35 0.54
CA ALA A 174 1.80 -7.92 -0.17
C ALA A 174 2.99 -8.88 0.04
N CYS A 175 3.02 -9.59 1.16
CA CYS A 175 4.10 -10.54 1.51
C CYS A 175 3.69 -12.01 1.41
N ALA A 176 2.50 -12.33 0.89
CA ALA A 176 1.96 -13.71 0.91
C ALA A 176 2.88 -14.72 0.23
N ALA A 177 3.48 -14.36 -0.91
CA ALA A 177 4.40 -15.21 -1.64
C ALA A 177 5.67 -15.52 -0.83
N GLN A 178 6.29 -14.51 -0.23
CA GLN A 178 7.50 -14.62 0.59
C GLN A 178 7.22 -15.40 1.87
N ILE A 179 6.12 -15.10 2.56
CA ILE A 179 5.68 -15.80 3.77
C ILE A 179 5.58 -17.31 3.49
N LYS A 180 4.91 -17.68 2.40
CA LYS A 180 4.75 -19.07 1.98
C LYS A 180 6.07 -19.72 1.58
N ALA A 181 6.86 -19.06 0.74
CA ALA A 181 8.11 -19.59 0.21
C ALA A 181 9.17 -19.84 1.32
N MET A 182 9.21 -18.96 2.32
CA MET A 182 10.19 -19.00 3.41
C MET A 182 9.66 -19.71 4.67
N GLY A 183 8.40 -20.21 4.66
CA GLY A 183 7.80 -20.92 5.78
C GLY A 183 7.61 -20.06 7.04
N LEU A 184 7.45 -18.75 6.87
CA LEU A 184 7.22 -17.83 7.99
C LEU A 184 5.89 -18.13 8.67
N LYS A 185 5.84 -17.88 9.97
CA LYS A 185 4.61 -17.91 10.75
C LYS A 185 4.03 -16.52 10.85
N VAL A 186 2.71 -16.48 10.75
CA VAL A 186 1.92 -15.24 10.82
C VAL A 186 1.10 -15.26 12.09
N VAL A 187 1.15 -14.15 12.84
CA VAL A 187 0.38 -13.94 14.06
C VAL A 187 -0.44 -12.66 13.86
N GLU A 188 -1.75 -12.74 14.05
CA GLU A 188 -2.65 -11.60 13.86
C GLU A 188 -2.37 -10.52 14.91
N LEU A 189 -2.30 -9.26 14.48
CA LEU A 189 -2.24 -8.09 15.37
C LEU A 189 -3.66 -7.71 15.80
N GLU A 190 -3.89 -7.64 17.13
CA GLU A 190 -5.18 -7.30 17.74
C GLU A 190 -5.48 -5.79 17.66
N ASP A 191 -4.46 -5.00 17.40
CA ASP A 191 -4.53 -3.54 17.40
C ASP A 191 -5.36 -3.01 16.24
N VAL A 192 -6.21 -2.01 16.50
CA VAL A 192 -7.12 -1.42 15.50
C VAL A 192 -6.36 -0.86 14.29
N TRP A 193 -5.18 -0.27 14.51
CA TRP A 193 -4.35 0.30 13.45
C TRP A 193 -3.73 -0.74 12.52
N ALA A 194 -3.77 -2.03 12.87
CA ALA A 194 -3.31 -3.11 11.98
C ALA A 194 -4.22 -3.29 10.76
N LYS A 195 -5.46 -2.81 10.82
CA LYS A 195 -6.39 -2.74 9.69
C LYS A 195 -6.40 -1.32 9.16
N ARG A 196 -5.85 -1.11 7.97
CA ARG A 196 -5.71 0.23 7.38
C ARG A 196 -6.29 0.27 5.97
N ASN A 197 -6.64 1.47 5.53
CA ASN A 197 -7.08 1.69 4.16
C ASN A 197 -5.90 2.08 3.26
N LEU A 198 -5.96 1.62 2.02
CA LEU A 198 -5.17 2.17 0.93
C LEU A 198 -6.03 3.17 0.16
N LEU A 199 -5.46 4.33 -0.10
CA LEU A 199 -6.12 5.46 -0.73
C LEU A 199 -5.59 5.66 -2.14
N VAL A 200 -6.48 5.91 -3.09
CA VAL A 200 -6.18 6.58 -4.35
C VAL A 200 -6.40 8.07 -4.14
N ALA A 201 -5.47 8.88 -4.56
CA ALA A 201 -5.52 10.33 -4.40
C ALA A 201 -5.15 11.05 -5.69
N THR A 202 -5.80 12.19 -5.91
CA THR A 202 -5.49 13.16 -6.95
C THR A 202 -5.52 14.58 -6.35
N LYS A 203 -4.89 15.55 -7.01
CA LYS A 203 -4.95 16.94 -6.56
C LYS A 203 -6.36 17.50 -6.73
N ALA A 204 -6.93 18.05 -5.66
CA ALA A 204 -8.26 18.62 -5.70
C ALA A 204 -8.30 19.97 -6.48
N GLY A 205 -9.47 20.29 -7.04
CA GLY A 205 -9.73 21.62 -7.63
C GLY A 205 -9.06 21.88 -8.99
N ILE A 206 -8.45 20.87 -9.64
CA ILE A 206 -7.88 21.00 -10.98
C ILE A 206 -8.62 20.11 -11.99
N ASN A 207 -8.49 20.46 -13.28
CA ASN A 207 -9.03 19.61 -14.35
C ASN A 207 -7.96 18.60 -14.78
N HIS A 208 -8.11 17.35 -14.34
CA HIS A 208 -7.21 16.26 -14.71
C HIS A 208 -7.37 15.87 -16.18
N SER A 209 -6.31 15.30 -16.77
CA SER A 209 -6.34 14.75 -18.13
C SER A 209 -7.38 13.62 -18.24
N PRO A 210 -7.91 13.35 -19.44
CA PRO A 210 -8.81 12.20 -19.64
C PRO A 210 -8.18 10.87 -19.19
N ALA A 211 -6.90 10.64 -19.49
CA ALA A 211 -6.16 9.45 -19.06
C ALA A 211 -6.07 9.32 -17.54
N THR A 212 -5.79 10.41 -16.83
CA THR A 212 -5.75 10.44 -15.36
C THR A 212 -7.12 10.11 -14.75
N LYS A 213 -8.20 10.69 -15.30
CA LYS A 213 -9.58 10.41 -14.85
C LYS A 213 -9.96 8.95 -15.05
N LEU A 214 -9.66 8.39 -16.24
CA LEU A 214 -9.96 7.00 -16.54
C LEU A 214 -9.20 6.04 -15.62
N LEU A 215 -7.90 6.24 -15.43
CA LEU A 215 -7.11 5.39 -14.52
C LEU A 215 -7.58 5.52 -13.07
N SER A 216 -7.82 6.75 -12.59
CA SER A 216 -8.33 6.97 -11.24
C SER A 216 -9.66 6.27 -11.00
N GLN A 217 -10.61 6.34 -11.94
CA GLN A 217 -11.89 5.64 -11.86
C GLN A 217 -11.73 4.12 -11.91
N HIS A 218 -10.84 3.61 -12.77
CA HIS A 218 -10.57 2.18 -12.86
C HIS A 218 -10.00 1.61 -11.57
N LEU A 219 -9.08 2.32 -10.92
CA LEU A 219 -8.51 1.93 -9.63
C LEU A 219 -9.56 1.87 -8.50
N LEU A 220 -10.65 2.62 -8.60
CA LEU A 220 -11.74 2.63 -7.61
C LEU A 220 -12.83 1.59 -7.90
N GLY A 221 -12.91 1.08 -9.11
CA GLY A 221 -13.90 0.10 -9.55
C GLY A 221 -13.50 -1.36 -9.33
N GLN A 222 -12.37 -1.61 -8.71
CA GLN A 222 -11.84 -2.96 -8.45
C GLN A 222 -12.14 -3.50 -7.06
#